data_bc309ee045a8dc4dca71b54b7e96bd08
#
_entry.id   bc309ee045a8dc4dca71b54b7e96bd08
#
_cell.length_a   1.000
_cell.length_b   1.000
_cell.length_c   1.000
_cell.angle_alpha   90.00
_cell.angle_beta   90.00
_cell.angle_gamma   90.00
#
_symmetry.space_group_name_H-M   'P 1'
#
loop_
_entity.id
_entity.type
_entity.pdbx_description
1 polymer ?
#
loop_
_entity_poly.entity_id
_entity_poly.type
_entity_poly.pdbx_seq_one_letter_code
_entity_poly.pdbx_strand_id
1 'polypeptide(L)'
;VRHLDLLAVALKARGWRYVRLYGSGEFAVPVPLLWVYASGVTDDAGVLVSVLATSGGTWGYHDARWGRYGFLAPCGDAKAAAERVDRFLKQRLFPGTW
;
A
#
# COMPACT_ATOMS: atom_id res chain seq x y z
N VAL A 1 -7.09 8.78 -4.07
CA VAL A 1 -5.90 9.03 -4.91
C VAL A 1 -4.84 9.79 -4.13
N ARG A 2 -5.26 10.86 -3.43
CA ARG A 2 -4.31 11.66 -2.65
C ARG A 2 -3.63 10.83 -1.55
N HIS A 3 -4.38 10.01 -0.83
CA HIS A 3 -3.82 9.17 0.23
C HIS A 3 -2.83 8.16 -0.33
N LEU A 4 -3.11 7.59 -1.50
CA LEU A 4 -2.20 6.65 -2.15
C LEU A 4 -0.93 7.36 -2.64
N ASP A 5 -1.03 8.57 -3.15
CA ASP A 5 0.13 9.36 -3.57
C ASP A 5 1.05 9.68 -2.39
N LEU A 6 0.47 10.06 -1.27
CA LEU A 6 1.23 10.36 -0.05
C LEU A 6 1.95 9.12 0.47
N LEU A 7 1.26 7.98 0.48
CA LEU A 7 1.85 6.72 0.89
C LEU A 7 2.99 6.31 -0.04
N ALA A 8 2.81 6.45 -1.35
CA ALA A 8 3.82 6.11 -2.34
C ALA A 8 5.12 6.87 -2.11
N VAL A 9 5.02 8.17 -1.88
CA VAL A 9 6.19 9.02 -1.61
C VAL A 9 6.90 8.57 -0.33
N ALA A 10 6.15 8.30 0.72
CA ALA A 10 6.72 7.88 2.00
C ALA A 10 7.38 6.50 1.92
N LEU A 11 6.80 5.57 1.14
CA LEU A 11 7.39 4.25 0.92
C LEU A 11 8.64 4.31 0.06
N LYS A 12 8.66 5.17 -0.95
CA LYS A 12 9.84 5.37 -1.78
C LYS A 12 11.02 5.82 -0.91
N ALA A 13 10.79 6.69 0.05
CA ALA A 13 11.81 7.16 0.97
C ALA A 13 12.40 6.03 1.83
N ARG A 14 11.68 4.92 1.97
CA ARG A 14 12.12 3.72 2.69
C ARG A 14 12.72 2.65 1.79
N GLY A 15 12.88 2.94 0.49
CA GLY A 15 13.48 2.02 -0.45
C GLY A 15 12.51 1.12 -1.21
N TRP A 16 11.22 1.29 -1.03
CA TRP A 16 10.23 0.51 -1.75
C TRP A 16 9.95 1.10 -3.12
N ARG A 17 9.56 0.24 -4.05
CA ARG A 17 9.10 0.64 -5.38
C ARG A 17 7.59 0.54 -5.46
N TYR A 18 6.98 1.27 -6.38
CA TYR A 18 5.55 1.25 -6.53
C TYR A 18 5.12 1.50 -7.97
N VAL A 19 3.93 1.04 -8.29
CA VAL A 19 3.24 1.33 -9.55
C VAL A 19 1.86 1.86 -9.20
N ARG A 20 1.53 3.04 -9.73
CA ARG A 20 0.21 3.63 -9.56
C ARG A 20 -0.75 3.02 -10.57
N LEU A 21 -1.80 2.36 -10.08
CA LEU A 21 -2.84 1.78 -10.92
C LEU A 21 -4.07 2.68 -10.91
N TYR A 22 -3.84 3.97 -11.12
CA TYR A 22 -4.88 5.00 -11.15
C TYR A 22 -4.36 6.23 -11.89
N GLY A 23 -5.29 7.12 -12.26
CA GLY A 23 -4.93 8.42 -12.83
C GLY A 23 -4.58 8.41 -14.31
N SER A 24 -4.33 7.26 -14.93
CA SER A 24 -4.16 7.16 -16.37
C SER A 24 -5.43 6.57 -16.98
N GLY A 25 -5.82 7.03 -18.16
CA GLY A 25 -7.00 6.52 -18.84
C GLY A 25 -6.84 5.11 -19.40
N GLU A 26 -5.69 4.49 -19.23
CA GLU A 26 -5.40 3.19 -19.81
C GLU A 26 -6.00 2.02 -19.03
N PHE A 27 -6.24 2.20 -17.75
CA PHE A 27 -6.77 1.14 -16.90
C PHE A 27 -8.15 1.52 -16.38
N ALA A 28 -9.13 0.76 -16.75
CA ALA A 28 -10.48 0.92 -16.25
C ALA A 28 -10.63 0.17 -14.92
N VAL A 29 -9.89 0.59 -13.91
CA VAL A 29 -10.04 0.01 -12.58
C VAL A 29 -11.09 0.79 -11.80
N PRO A 30 -12.08 0.10 -11.24
CA PRO A 30 -13.15 0.76 -10.51
C PRO A 30 -12.67 1.39 -9.20
N VAL A 31 -11.54 0.94 -8.66
CA VAL A 31 -10.96 1.45 -7.42
C VAL A 31 -9.50 1.76 -7.65
N PRO A 32 -9.01 2.94 -7.25
CA PRO A 32 -7.57 3.24 -7.35
C PRO A 32 -6.76 2.28 -6.49
N LEU A 33 -5.66 1.77 -7.06
CA LEU A 33 -4.79 0.82 -6.39
C LEU A 33 -3.34 1.27 -6.50
N LEU A 34 -2.54 0.90 -5.51
CA LEU A 34 -1.09 1.13 -5.49
C LEU A 34 -0.40 -0.20 -5.30
N TRP A 35 0.42 -0.62 -6.27
CA TRP A 35 1.24 -1.83 -6.15
C TRP A 35 2.59 -1.45 -5.56
N VAL A 36 2.93 -2.04 -4.41
CA VAL A 36 4.19 -1.77 -3.69
C VAL A 36 5.02 -3.06 -3.68
N TYR A 37 6.29 -2.96 -4.05
CA TYR A 37 7.17 -4.12 -4.15
C TYR A 37 8.62 -3.73 -3.89
N ALA A 38 9.47 -4.74 -3.66
CA ALA A 38 10.91 -4.54 -3.47
C ALA A 38 11.64 -4.88 -4.76
N SER A 39 12.69 -4.09 -5.07
CA SER A 39 13.56 -4.36 -6.21
C SER A 39 14.28 -5.69 -6.02
N GLY A 40 14.38 -6.49 -7.10
CA GLY A 40 15.09 -7.76 -7.07
C GLY A 40 14.29 -8.94 -6.55
N VAL A 41 13.01 -8.74 -6.22
CA VAL A 41 12.12 -9.80 -5.79
C VAL A 41 11.16 -10.14 -6.94
N THR A 42 10.52 -11.31 -6.88
CA THR A 42 9.57 -11.73 -7.90
C THR A 42 8.39 -10.75 -8.00
N ASP A 43 7.80 -10.67 -9.19
CA ASP A 43 6.76 -9.67 -9.49
C ASP A 43 5.50 -9.79 -8.61
N ASP A 44 5.23 -10.96 -8.08
CA ASP A 44 4.07 -11.20 -7.22
C ASP A 44 4.39 -11.00 -5.73
N ALA A 45 5.62 -10.60 -5.41
CA ALA A 45 6.04 -10.37 -4.04
C ALA A 45 5.90 -8.89 -3.67
N GLY A 46 4.75 -8.56 -3.11
CA GLY A 46 4.43 -7.18 -2.73
C GLY A 46 3.05 -7.09 -2.13
N VAL A 47 2.51 -5.89 -2.08
CA VAL A 47 1.15 -5.65 -1.59
C VAL A 47 0.42 -4.68 -2.51
N LEU A 48 -0.84 -4.98 -2.76
CA LEU A 48 -1.73 -4.12 -3.53
C LEU A 48 -2.56 -3.31 -2.53
N VAL A 49 -2.32 -2.01 -2.48
CA VAL A 49 -2.93 -1.13 -1.47
C VAL A 49 -4.14 -0.39 -2.03
N SER A 50 -5.22 -0.40 -1.28
CA SER A 50 -6.41 0.41 -1.56
C SER A 50 -6.73 1.30 -0.36
N VAL A 51 -7.58 2.30 -0.58
CA VAL A 51 -8.08 3.18 0.49
C VAL A 51 -9.57 2.94 0.62
N LEU A 52 -9.99 2.50 1.81
CA LEU A 52 -11.38 2.21 2.09
C LEU A 52 -11.83 2.93 3.37
N ALA A 53 -13.13 3.18 3.45
CA ALA A 53 -13.72 3.73 4.66
C ALA A 53 -13.63 2.72 5.80
N THR A 54 -13.31 3.21 6.98
CA THR A 54 -13.28 2.38 8.19
C THR A 54 -14.59 2.55 8.98
N SER A 55 -14.80 1.67 9.96
CA SER A 55 -16.00 1.71 10.78
C SER A 55 -16.15 3.00 11.60
N GLY A 56 -15.07 3.72 11.82
CA GLY A 56 -15.10 4.99 12.56
C GLY A 56 -15.37 6.22 11.71
N GLY A 57 -15.74 6.04 10.43
CA GLY A 57 -16.00 7.18 9.53
C GLY A 57 -14.75 7.82 8.96
N THR A 58 -13.61 7.21 9.18
CA THR A 58 -12.33 7.67 8.64
C THR A 58 -11.91 6.79 7.45
N TRP A 59 -10.75 7.07 6.90
CA TRP A 59 -10.21 6.30 5.78
C TRP A 59 -8.99 5.50 6.24
N GLY A 60 -8.79 4.34 5.65
CA GLY A 60 -7.64 3.49 5.96
C GLY A 60 -7.02 2.88 4.72
N TYR A 61 -5.71 2.62 4.79
CA TYR A 61 -5.00 1.83 3.79
C TYR A 61 -5.26 0.35 4.07
N HIS A 62 -5.56 -0.40 3.01
CA HIS A 62 -5.92 -1.82 3.11
C HIS A 62 -5.14 -2.62 2.08
N ASP A 63 -4.83 -3.87 2.42
CA ASP A 63 -4.40 -4.86 1.43
C ASP A 63 -5.65 -5.21 0.58
N ALA A 64 -5.61 -4.83 -0.69
CA ALA A 64 -6.78 -4.92 -1.57
C ALA A 64 -7.28 -6.35 -1.74
N ARG A 65 -6.43 -7.35 -1.55
CA ARG A 65 -6.82 -8.77 -1.66
C ARG A 65 -7.81 -9.18 -0.57
N TRP A 66 -7.76 -8.51 0.56
CA TRP A 66 -8.59 -8.84 1.72
C TRP A 66 -9.71 -7.84 1.95
N GLY A 67 -9.81 -6.78 1.14
CA GLY A 67 -10.81 -5.74 1.29
C GLY A 67 -10.78 -5.14 2.70
N ARG A 68 -11.94 -5.06 3.35
CA ARG A 68 -12.05 -4.48 4.69
C ARG A 68 -11.29 -5.25 5.76
N TYR A 69 -11.00 -6.52 5.51
CA TYR A 69 -10.27 -7.36 6.47
C TYR A 69 -8.75 -7.20 6.33
N GLY A 70 -8.30 -6.43 5.35
CA GLY A 70 -6.88 -6.20 5.09
C GLY A 70 -6.36 -4.88 5.63
N PHE A 71 -6.92 -4.35 6.71
CA PHE A 71 -6.49 -3.06 7.25
C PHE A 71 -5.00 -3.04 7.56
N LEU A 72 -4.31 -2.03 7.02
CA LEU A 72 -2.87 -1.85 7.20
C LEU A 72 -2.57 -0.68 8.14
N ALA A 73 -3.16 0.48 7.88
CA ALA A 73 -2.91 1.68 8.66
C ALA A 73 -3.98 2.74 8.38
N PRO A 74 -4.25 3.63 9.33
CA PRO A 74 -5.16 4.76 9.07
C PRO A 74 -4.52 5.75 8.10
N CYS A 75 -5.35 6.39 7.28
CA CYS A 75 -4.94 7.54 6.48
C CYS A 75 -4.82 8.77 7.37
N GLY A 76 -4.06 9.75 6.92
CA GLY A 76 -3.86 10.99 7.65
C GLY A 76 -2.42 11.24 8.04
N ASP A 77 -1.65 10.17 8.30
CA ASP A 77 -0.22 10.26 8.56
C ASP A 77 0.47 9.23 7.66
N ALA A 78 0.87 9.68 6.48
CA ALA A 78 1.48 8.80 5.48
C ALA A 78 2.81 8.23 5.95
N LYS A 79 3.56 8.98 6.76
CA LYS A 79 4.84 8.51 7.28
C LYS A 79 4.65 7.35 8.24
N ALA A 80 3.70 7.46 9.16
CA ALA A 80 3.38 6.39 10.09
C ALA A 80 2.79 5.18 9.36
N ALA A 81 1.95 5.43 8.34
CA ALA A 81 1.39 4.38 7.52
C ALA A 81 2.48 3.64 6.74
N ALA A 82 3.44 4.37 6.18
CA ALA A 82 4.56 3.78 5.46
C ALA A 82 5.40 2.88 6.38
N GLU A 83 5.59 3.28 7.62
CA GLU A 83 6.30 2.45 8.60
C GLU A 83 5.58 1.12 8.85
N ARG A 84 4.26 1.15 8.95
CA ARG A 84 3.48 -0.07 9.16
C ARG A 84 3.49 -0.97 7.92
N VAL A 85 3.36 -0.40 6.74
CA VAL A 85 3.42 -1.14 5.48
C VAL A 85 4.82 -1.74 5.29
N ASP A 86 5.85 -0.97 5.60
CA ASP A 86 7.25 -1.42 5.54
C ASP A 86 7.45 -2.65 6.42
N ARG A 87 6.97 -2.60 7.66
CA ARG A 87 7.07 -3.72 8.59
C ARG A 87 6.29 -4.94 8.11
N PHE A 88 5.09 -4.72 7.59
CA PHE A 88 4.25 -5.77 7.02
C PHE A 88 4.96 -6.47 5.86
N LEU A 89 5.53 -5.70 4.94
CA LEU A 89 6.21 -6.24 3.77
C LEU A 89 7.50 -6.98 4.15
N LYS A 90 8.25 -6.46 5.10
CA LYS A 90 9.48 -7.12 5.56
C LYS A 90 9.18 -8.49 6.14
N GLN A 91 8.14 -8.61 6.94
CA GLN A 91 7.74 -9.90 7.49
C GLN A 91 7.25 -10.87 6.42
N ARG A 92 6.60 -10.34 5.39
CA ARG A 92 6.06 -11.15 4.31
C ARG A 92 7.14 -11.62 3.33
N LEU A 93 8.06 -10.73 2.96
CA LEU A 93 9.08 -11.00 1.95
C LEU A 93 10.35 -11.60 2.52
N PHE A 94 10.66 -11.29 3.76
CA PHE A 94 11.90 -11.71 4.42
C PHE A 94 11.61 -12.28 5.81
N PRO A 95 10.81 -13.35 5.89
CA PRO A 95 10.44 -13.94 7.19
C PRO A 95 11.69 -14.49 7.90
N GLY A 96 11.76 -14.24 9.20
CA GLY A 96 12.89 -14.70 10.02
C GLY A 96 14.10 -13.78 10.02
N THR A 97 14.08 -12.71 9.25
CA THR A 97 15.19 -11.75 9.17
C THR A 97 15.02 -10.59 10.14
N TRP A 98 13.82 -10.38 10.61
CA TRP A 98 13.44 -9.21 11.40
C TRP A 98 12.91 -9.56 12.78
#